data_0003936092785ac394c15fd9e6a900e9
#
_entry.id   0003936092785ac394c15fd9e6a900e9
#
_cell.length_a   1.000
_cell.length_b   1.000
_cell.length_c   1.000
_cell.angle_alpha   90.00
_cell.angle_beta   90.00
_cell.angle_gamma   90.00
#
_symmetry.space_group_name_H-M   'P 1'
#
loop_
_entity.id
_entity.type
_entity.pdbx_description
1 polymer ?
#
loop_
_entity_poly.entity_id
_entity_poly.type
_entity_poly.pdbx_seq_one_letter_code
_entity_poly.pdbx_strand_id
1 'polypeptide(L)'
;MEIVPAAGEAEKLGTEFLVLGVFCDGPLMGSARAVNNRSAGRLAAILDQAGLGETVGATCLIGKLPGVAAHRLLLVGLGKAGRFSDRAYRQALAAVAVALNDDPVAEVVVTLAENEVPRRALSWRMQQAARILADGRFDFGLPDRNIRGEKCTITLLVPQALTSELVGALRQGVAIGEGVSFAKELGDLSPDLCTPAFIARTLQAMSNQFGFSLDVLGRHEFEEHGMMHFLARENAVAGACKLFVVRSDHREAAGRPIVLIGDDVAALQAPAKHEPFAPPSACDMHGIGSVLGAMRTVERLGLALNVVGLIVASQRGASCIDRDDGHRARKPSLLGDVLGYAAHFSPSCVITVAALSRASFIALGSHASGLFANDEGLASELSKCGGISGDGVWQLPLWEDDPPLPAGQDAEADQEIECPADAIAAASNLARFATAYPWAHLDIAGTASTAQRRRSTGRPVPLLAEFLVGRARAVPGHAIFSPRSSRNSIHE
;
A
#
# COMPACT_ATOMS: atom_id res chain seq x y z
N MET A 1 -4.41 3.60 18.64
CA MET A 1 -5.66 2.91 18.20
C MET A 1 -5.47 1.41 18.35
N GLU A 2 -6.49 0.71 18.81
CA GLU A 2 -6.50 -0.74 18.93
C GLU A 2 -7.69 -1.31 18.14
N ILE A 3 -7.49 -2.40 17.40
CA ILE A 3 -8.59 -3.10 16.70
C ILE A 3 -8.68 -4.50 17.27
N VAL A 4 -9.84 -4.83 17.83
CA VAL A 4 -10.08 -6.11 18.50
C VAL A 4 -11.28 -6.83 17.88
N PRO A 5 -11.27 -8.18 17.82
CA PRO A 5 -12.44 -8.93 17.39
C PRO A 5 -13.36 -9.20 18.58
N ALA A 6 -14.66 -9.21 18.36
CA ALA A 6 -15.63 -9.68 19.34
C ALA A 6 -16.75 -10.49 18.67
N ALA A 7 -17.36 -11.37 19.45
CA ALA A 7 -18.59 -12.05 19.08
C ALA A 7 -19.70 -11.62 20.05
N GLY A 8 -20.89 -11.37 19.54
CA GLY A 8 -21.99 -10.95 20.41
C GLY A 8 -23.15 -10.29 19.68
N GLU A 9 -24.04 -9.70 20.48
CA GLU A 9 -25.25 -9.03 20.03
C GLU A 9 -25.04 -7.52 20.05
N ALA A 10 -25.00 -6.92 18.86
CA ALA A 10 -24.65 -5.51 18.67
C ALA A 10 -25.52 -4.52 19.47
N GLU A 11 -26.82 -4.82 19.57
CA GLU A 11 -27.80 -3.96 20.26
C GLU A 11 -27.65 -3.93 21.79
N LYS A 12 -26.84 -4.87 22.34
CA LYS A 12 -26.56 -4.97 23.78
C LYS A 12 -25.22 -4.37 24.18
N LEU A 13 -24.35 -4.06 23.21
CA LEU A 13 -23.02 -3.53 23.48
C LEU A 13 -23.08 -2.02 23.74
N GLY A 14 -22.64 -1.62 24.95
CA GLY A 14 -22.41 -0.20 25.28
C GLY A 14 -21.20 0.30 24.52
N THR A 15 -21.39 1.29 23.66
CA THR A 15 -20.33 1.91 22.86
C THR A 15 -20.73 3.34 22.51
N GLU A 16 -19.74 4.18 22.22
CA GLU A 16 -20.04 5.53 21.71
C GLU A 16 -20.65 5.49 20.32
N PHE A 17 -20.05 4.71 19.41
CA PHE A 17 -20.58 4.46 18.08
C PHE A 17 -20.84 3.00 17.81
N LEU A 18 -22.02 2.70 17.28
CA LEU A 18 -22.35 1.43 16.65
C LEU A 18 -22.52 1.65 15.15
N VAL A 19 -21.67 1.03 14.35
CA VAL A 19 -21.67 1.11 12.88
C VAL A 19 -22.49 -0.04 12.29
N LEU A 20 -23.50 0.28 11.51
CA LEU A 20 -24.42 -0.67 10.88
C LEU A 20 -24.44 -0.48 9.36
N GLY A 21 -24.27 -1.58 8.62
CA GLY A 21 -24.48 -1.59 7.16
C GLY A 21 -25.95 -1.81 6.80
N VAL A 22 -26.46 -1.05 5.82
CA VAL A 22 -27.85 -1.16 5.36
C VAL A 22 -27.91 -1.22 3.83
N PHE A 23 -28.69 -2.18 3.32
CA PHE A 23 -29.02 -2.27 1.90
C PHE A 23 -30.28 -1.43 1.59
N CYS A 24 -30.39 -0.92 0.35
CA CYS A 24 -31.57 -0.16 -0.07
C CYS A 24 -32.73 -1.03 -0.54
N ASP A 25 -32.49 -2.32 -0.77
CA ASP A 25 -33.48 -3.29 -1.23
C ASP A 25 -33.56 -4.47 -0.26
N GLY A 26 -34.79 -4.82 0.13
CA GLY A 26 -35.02 -5.93 1.04
C GLY A 26 -35.10 -5.58 2.54
N PRO A 27 -35.31 -6.59 3.40
CA PRO A 27 -35.44 -6.39 4.83
C PRO A 27 -34.10 -6.10 5.50
N LEU A 28 -34.12 -5.44 6.64
CA LEU A 28 -32.93 -5.28 7.49
C LEU A 28 -32.40 -6.66 7.91
N MET A 29 -31.08 -6.82 7.87
CA MET A 29 -30.39 -8.08 8.17
C MET A 29 -29.43 -7.93 9.35
N GLY A 30 -29.01 -9.04 9.93
CA GLY A 30 -27.99 -9.10 10.97
C GLY A 30 -28.23 -8.13 12.13
N SER A 31 -27.21 -7.40 12.53
CA SER A 31 -27.24 -6.40 13.60
C SER A 31 -28.22 -5.25 13.33
N ALA A 32 -28.40 -4.83 12.08
CA ALA A 32 -29.37 -3.80 11.75
C ALA A 32 -30.81 -4.25 12.05
N ARG A 33 -31.16 -5.52 11.77
CA ARG A 33 -32.45 -6.09 12.13
C ARG A 33 -32.62 -6.20 13.66
N ALA A 34 -31.58 -6.62 14.37
CA ALA A 34 -31.63 -6.73 15.83
C ALA A 34 -31.85 -5.37 16.50
N VAL A 35 -31.14 -4.34 16.05
CA VAL A 35 -31.28 -2.94 16.47
C VAL A 35 -32.72 -2.42 16.17
N ASN A 36 -33.23 -2.70 14.97
CA ASN A 36 -34.58 -2.29 14.59
C ASN A 36 -35.65 -2.92 15.49
N ASN A 37 -35.56 -4.22 15.75
CA ASN A 37 -36.49 -4.93 16.65
C ASN A 37 -36.40 -4.34 18.07
N ARG A 38 -35.20 -4.11 18.58
CA ARG A 38 -34.98 -3.57 19.92
C ARG A 38 -35.49 -2.14 20.08
N SER A 39 -35.45 -1.35 19.00
CA SER A 39 -35.96 0.02 18.96
C SER A 39 -37.40 0.15 18.51
N ALA A 40 -38.16 -0.96 18.52
CA ALA A 40 -39.57 -1.02 18.12
C ALA A 40 -39.85 -0.42 16.72
N GLY A 41 -39.01 -0.75 15.72
CA GLY A 41 -39.16 -0.32 14.33
C GLY A 41 -38.66 1.08 14.01
N ARG A 42 -38.07 1.81 14.97
CA ARG A 42 -37.62 3.20 14.77
C ARG A 42 -36.50 3.33 13.77
N LEU A 43 -35.57 2.35 13.69
CA LEU A 43 -34.47 2.38 12.72
C LEU A 43 -35.03 2.33 11.29
N ALA A 44 -35.98 1.47 10.99
CA ALA A 44 -36.61 1.39 9.67
C ALA A 44 -37.31 2.71 9.29
N ALA A 45 -38.05 3.33 10.22
CA ALA A 45 -38.72 4.59 9.99
C ALA A 45 -37.75 5.74 9.66
N ILE A 46 -36.55 5.75 10.27
CA ILE A 46 -35.49 6.73 9.96
C ILE A 46 -34.91 6.46 8.57
N LEU A 47 -34.67 5.19 8.23
CA LEU A 47 -34.11 4.82 6.93
C LEU A 47 -35.03 5.18 5.76
N ASP A 48 -36.36 4.98 5.93
CA ASP A 48 -37.36 5.35 4.93
C ASP A 48 -37.37 6.86 4.65
N GLN A 49 -37.09 7.69 5.66
CA GLN A 49 -37.00 9.13 5.52
C GLN A 49 -35.65 9.61 4.96
N ALA A 50 -34.56 8.93 5.32
CA ALA A 50 -33.21 9.35 4.98
C ALA A 50 -32.80 8.98 3.54
N GLY A 51 -33.52 8.03 2.88
CA GLY A 51 -33.12 7.51 1.56
C GLY A 51 -31.72 6.86 1.57
N LEU A 52 -31.25 6.48 2.73
CA LEU A 52 -29.94 5.88 2.93
C LEU A 52 -29.91 4.45 2.39
N GLY A 53 -28.85 4.09 1.72
CA GLY A 53 -28.65 2.73 1.22
C GLY A 53 -28.53 2.64 -0.30
N GLU A 54 -29.10 3.58 -1.05
CA GLU A 54 -28.98 3.60 -2.52
C GLU A 54 -27.54 3.81 -2.98
N THR A 55 -26.80 4.68 -2.29
CA THR A 55 -25.41 5.00 -2.60
C THR A 55 -24.47 4.25 -1.65
N VAL A 56 -23.59 3.43 -2.21
CA VAL A 56 -22.54 2.75 -1.42
C VAL A 56 -21.63 3.78 -0.76
N GLY A 57 -21.47 3.65 0.56
CA GLY A 57 -20.64 4.54 1.35
C GLY A 57 -21.32 5.85 1.77
N ALA A 58 -22.61 6.06 1.44
CA ALA A 58 -23.36 7.13 2.07
C ALA A 58 -23.49 6.86 3.58
N THR A 59 -23.25 7.86 4.42
CA THR A 59 -23.30 7.74 5.87
C THR A 59 -24.38 8.62 6.47
N CYS A 60 -25.01 8.15 7.53
CA CYS A 60 -25.95 8.91 8.34
C CYS A 60 -25.70 8.66 9.82
N LEU A 61 -25.42 9.71 10.55
CA LEU A 61 -25.24 9.64 12.00
C LEU A 61 -26.58 9.93 12.68
N ILE A 62 -27.02 9.00 13.53
CA ILE A 62 -28.23 9.17 14.33
C ILE A 62 -27.92 9.08 15.81
N GLY A 63 -28.70 9.79 16.60
CA GLY A 63 -28.60 9.77 18.05
C GLY A 63 -29.06 8.45 18.68
N LYS A 64 -29.11 8.41 20.00
CA LYS A 64 -29.50 7.25 20.79
C LYS A 64 -30.91 6.76 20.43
N LEU A 65 -31.03 5.47 20.14
CA LEU A 65 -32.32 4.80 19.98
C LEU A 65 -32.77 4.14 21.28
N PRO A 66 -34.07 4.22 21.63
CA PRO A 66 -34.63 3.50 22.80
C PRO A 66 -34.39 2.01 22.69
N GLY A 67 -33.98 1.39 23.79
CA GLY A 67 -33.73 -0.04 23.87
C GLY A 67 -32.37 -0.49 23.32
N VAL A 68 -31.61 0.38 22.69
CA VAL A 68 -30.25 0.11 22.16
C VAL A 68 -29.21 0.66 23.13
N ALA A 69 -28.18 -0.13 23.44
CA ALA A 69 -27.17 0.26 24.43
C ALA A 69 -26.18 1.34 23.92
N ALA A 70 -25.91 1.36 22.61
CA ALA A 70 -25.03 2.35 21.98
C ALA A 70 -25.55 3.79 22.12
N HIS A 71 -24.62 4.75 22.25
CA HIS A 71 -24.98 6.17 22.39
C HIS A 71 -25.37 6.81 21.06
N ARG A 72 -24.72 6.46 19.97
CA ARG A 72 -24.96 6.94 18.62
C ARG A 72 -24.83 5.79 17.62
N LEU A 73 -25.51 5.88 16.50
CA LEU A 73 -25.40 4.90 15.43
C LEU A 73 -24.90 5.59 14.15
N LEU A 74 -23.91 5.00 13.53
CA LEU A 74 -23.45 5.36 12.19
C LEU A 74 -24.00 4.36 11.19
N LEU A 75 -24.97 4.78 10.39
CA LEU A 75 -25.54 3.96 9.32
C LEU A 75 -24.71 4.16 8.05
N VAL A 76 -24.45 3.06 7.34
CA VAL A 76 -23.66 3.07 6.11
C VAL A 76 -24.41 2.37 5.00
N GLY A 77 -24.64 3.06 3.90
CA GLY A 77 -25.27 2.52 2.70
C GLY A 77 -24.39 1.48 2.02
N LEU A 78 -24.95 0.31 1.74
CA LEU A 78 -24.30 -0.80 1.05
C LEU A 78 -24.75 -0.93 -0.42
N GLY A 79 -25.72 -0.10 -0.87
CA GLY A 79 -26.33 -0.21 -2.18
C GLY A 79 -27.32 -1.35 -2.25
N LYS A 80 -27.50 -1.94 -3.45
CA LYS A 80 -28.40 -3.10 -3.67
C LYS A 80 -27.70 -4.39 -3.27
N ALA A 81 -28.39 -5.24 -2.51
CA ALA A 81 -27.84 -6.53 -2.03
C ALA A 81 -27.34 -7.41 -3.19
N GLY A 82 -28.11 -7.50 -4.28
CA GLY A 82 -27.74 -8.31 -5.45
C GLY A 82 -26.53 -7.75 -6.25
N ARG A 83 -26.06 -6.53 -5.94
CA ARG A 83 -24.87 -5.90 -6.58
C ARG A 83 -23.73 -5.64 -5.59
N PHE A 84 -23.86 -6.13 -4.37
CA PHE A 84 -22.83 -5.94 -3.36
C PHE A 84 -21.58 -6.75 -3.71
N SER A 85 -20.44 -6.06 -3.84
CA SER A 85 -19.18 -6.60 -4.34
C SER A 85 -18.03 -6.27 -3.42
N ASP A 86 -16.86 -6.87 -3.68
CA ASP A 86 -15.59 -6.55 -3.00
C ASP A 86 -15.32 -5.04 -2.97
N ARG A 87 -15.56 -4.36 -4.11
CA ARG A 87 -15.37 -2.92 -4.22
C ARG A 87 -16.36 -2.15 -3.35
N ALA A 88 -17.64 -2.53 -3.38
CA ALA A 88 -18.68 -1.91 -2.57
C ALA A 88 -18.39 -2.08 -1.06
N TYR A 89 -17.96 -3.27 -0.65
CA TYR A 89 -17.57 -3.54 0.73
C TYR A 89 -16.41 -2.64 1.19
N ARG A 90 -15.35 -2.55 0.39
CA ARG A 90 -14.20 -1.67 0.71
C ARG A 90 -14.59 -0.20 0.70
N GLN A 91 -15.47 0.23 -0.21
CA GLN A 91 -15.97 1.61 -0.26
C GLN A 91 -16.78 1.96 0.99
N ALA A 92 -17.65 1.06 1.44
CA ALA A 92 -18.40 1.24 2.69
C ALA A 92 -17.48 1.38 3.91
N LEU A 93 -16.46 0.52 4.01
CA LEU A 93 -15.45 0.60 5.08
C LEU A 93 -14.62 1.89 5.03
N ALA A 94 -14.25 2.34 3.84
CA ALA A 94 -13.54 3.61 3.67
C ALA A 94 -14.39 4.80 4.12
N ALA A 95 -15.70 4.78 3.86
CA ALA A 95 -16.64 5.80 4.35
C ALA A 95 -16.74 5.80 5.88
N VAL A 96 -16.75 4.61 6.50
CA VAL A 96 -16.67 4.50 7.98
C VAL A 96 -15.38 5.12 8.49
N ALA A 97 -14.23 4.80 7.88
CA ALA A 97 -12.93 5.34 8.32
C ALA A 97 -12.91 6.88 8.24
N VAL A 98 -13.48 7.47 7.18
CA VAL A 98 -13.62 8.93 7.04
C VAL A 98 -14.52 9.49 8.13
N ALA A 99 -15.71 8.93 8.34
CA ALA A 99 -16.66 9.41 9.36
C ALA A 99 -16.09 9.36 10.78
N LEU A 100 -15.30 8.32 11.11
CA LEU A 100 -14.62 8.19 12.39
C LEU A 100 -13.43 9.17 12.57
N ASN A 101 -12.84 9.67 11.48
CA ASN A 101 -11.81 10.70 11.54
C ASN A 101 -12.41 12.09 11.73
N ASP A 102 -13.61 12.32 11.16
CA ASP A 102 -14.31 13.60 11.28
C ASP A 102 -14.94 13.79 12.69
N ASP A 103 -15.33 12.71 13.35
CA ASP A 103 -15.89 12.71 14.73
C ASP A 103 -15.12 11.69 15.60
N PRO A 104 -13.98 12.08 16.18
CA PRO A 104 -13.16 11.20 17.01
C PRO A 104 -13.91 10.70 18.25
N VAL A 105 -13.86 9.39 18.49
CA VAL A 105 -14.50 8.71 19.61
C VAL A 105 -13.56 7.67 20.23
N ALA A 106 -13.77 7.36 21.51
CA ALA A 106 -12.94 6.40 22.22
C ALA A 106 -13.31 4.93 21.92
N GLU A 107 -14.59 4.63 21.72
CA GLU A 107 -15.06 3.27 21.51
C GLU A 107 -16.04 3.16 20.34
N VAL A 108 -15.74 2.26 19.42
CA VAL A 108 -16.53 2.00 18.21
C VAL A 108 -16.76 0.50 18.04
N VAL A 109 -18.00 0.10 17.77
CA VAL A 109 -18.34 -1.26 17.34
C VAL A 109 -18.73 -1.23 15.87
N VAL A 110 -18.04 -2.01 15.03
CA VAL A 110 -18.29 -2.11 13.59
C VAL A 110 -18.81 -3.49 13.24
N THR A 111 -20.00 -3.56 12.64
CA THR A 111 -20.67 -4.82 12.31
C THR A 111 -20.55 -5.21 10.82
N LEU A 112 -19.87 -4.41 10.00
CA LEU A 112 -19.86 -4.60 8.54
C LEU A 112 -19.34 -5.98 8.11
N ALA A 113 -18.52 -6.65 8.92
CA ALA A 113 -18.03 -7.99 8.62
C ALA A 113 -19.12 -9.05 8.53
N GLU A 114 -20.31 -8.82 9.14
CA GLU A 114 -21.46 -9.72 9.02
C GLU A 114 -22.12 -9.71 7.63
N ASN A 115 -21.98 -8.60 6.88
CA ASN A 115 -22.59 -8.47 5.57
C ASN A 115 -21.85 -9.35 4.55
N GLU A 116 -22.56 -10.32 4.00
CA GLU A 116 -21.97 -11.28 3.06
C GLU A 116 -21.55 -10.62 1.76
N VAL A 117 -20.29 -10.89 1.38
CA VAL A 117 -19.72 -10.51 0.06
C VAL A 117 -19.64 -11.79 -0.78
N PRO A 118 -20.21 -11.83 -1.99
CA PRO A 118 -20.19 -13.04 -2.82
C PRO A 118 -18.78 -13.59 -3.01
N ARG A 119 -18.62 -14.91 -2.81
CA ARG A 119 -17.36 -15.64 -2.93
C ARG A 119 -16.24 -15.21 -1.96
N ARG A 120 -16.57 -14.48 -0.88
CA ARG A 120 -15.59 -14.05 0.13
C ARG A 120 -15.95 -14.61 1.50
N ALA A 121 -14.99 -15.32 2.11
CA ALA A 121 -15.12 -15.83 3.46
C ALA A 121 -15.18 -14.70 4.50
N LEU A 122 -15.67 -15.01 5.71
CA LEU A 122 -15.68 -14.06 6.82
C LEU A 122 -14.25 -13.60 7.18
N SER A 123 -13.26 -14.48 7.11
CA SER A 123 -11.85 -14.14 7.35
C SER A 123 -11.35 -13.05 6.40
N TRP A 124 -11.71 -13.11 5.11
CA TRP A 124 -11.38 -12.04 4.17
C TRP A 124 -12.07 -10.72 4.53
N ARG A 125 -13.36 -10.76 4.93
CA ARG A 125 -14.11 -9.57 5.33
C ARG A 125 -13.50 -8.93 6.58
N MET A 126 -13.14 -9.73 7.57
CA MET A 126 -12.43 -9.28 8.78
C MET A 126 -11.10 -8.63 8.46
N GLN A 127 -10.30 -9.26 7.58
CA GLN A 127 -9.01 -8.72 7.15
C GLN A 127 -9.17 -7.37 6.45
N GLN A 128 -10.11 -7.26 5.48
CA GLN A 128 -10.34 -6.00 4.78
C GLN A 128 -10.85 -4.89 5.72
N ALA A 129 -11.75 -5.23 6.64
CA ALA A 129 -12.24 -4.28 7.63
C ALA A 129 -11.10 -3.78 8.53
N ALA A 130 -10.31 -4.69 9.09
CA ALA A 130 -9.17 -4.34 9.93
C ALA A 130 -8.15 -3.48 9.17
N ARG A 131 -7.82 -3.83 7.92
CA ARG A 131 -6.88 -3.09 7.08
C ARG A 131 -7.33 -1.66 6.82
N ILE A 132 -8.58 -1.48 6.37
CA ILE A 132 -9.08 -0.17 5.98
C ILE A 132 -9.29 0.74 7.18
N LEU A 133 -9.73 0.18 8.30
CA LEU A 133 -9.91 0.94 9.53
C LEU A 133 -8.60 1.27 10.24
N ALA A 134 -7.55 0.44 10.06
CA ALA A 134 -6.22 0.73 10.55
C ALA A 134 -5.50 1.81 9.71
N ASP A 135 -5.84 1.90 8.41
CA ASP A 135 -5.24 2.86 7.51
C ASP A 135 -5.66 4.30 7.84
N GLY A 136 -4.68 5.19 7.96
CA GLY A 136 -4.91 6.64 8.16
C GLY A 136 -5.09 7.09 9.61
N ARG A 137 -4.94 6.19 10.60
CA ARG A 137 -4.99 6.54 12.02
C ARG A 137 -3.66 6.36 12.77
N PHE A 138 -2.60 6.01 12.07
CA PHE A 138 -1.27 5.93 12.65
C PHE A 138 -0.54 7.26 12.51
N ASP A 139 -0.04 7.76 13.65
CA ASP A 139 0.91 8.85 13.71
C ASP A 139 2.29 8.25 13.99
N PHE A 140 3.20 8.39 13.03
CA PHE A 140 4.59 7.92 13.17
C PHE A 140 5.50 8.98 13.80
N GLY A 141 4.92 10.03 14.39
CA GLY A 141 5.68 11.06 15.08
C GLY A 141 6.47 11.97 14.15
N LEU A 142 6.03 12.16 12.93
CA LEU A 142 6.55 13.23 12.08
C LEU A 142 6.19 14.58 12.72
N PRO A 143 7.17 15.53 12.83
CA PRO A 143 7.11 16.65 13.77
C PRO A 143 5.92 17.61 13.59
N ASP A 144 5.17 17.58 12.51
CA ASP A 144 4.14 18.55 12.18
C ASP A 144 2.68 18.05 12.32
N ARG A 145 2.46 16.82 12.76
CA ARG A 145 1.10 16.30 13.01
C ARG A 145 0.87 15.99 14.47
N ASN A 146 0.48 17.02 15.24
CA ASN A 146 -0.16 16.84 16.53
C ASN A 146 -1.58 16.25 16.37
N ILE A 147 -1.69 15.03 15.88
CA ILE A 147 -2.90 14.24 16.08
C ILE A 147 -2.82 13.71 17.51
N ARG A 148 -3.27 14.50 18.45
CA ARG A 148 -3.58 14.02 19.80
C ARG A 148 -4.75 13.06 19.68
N GLY A 149 -4.45 11.83 19.22
CA GLY A 149 -5.43 10.77 19.17
C GLY A 149 -5.66 10.26 20.59
N GLU A 150 -6.82 10.56 21.16
CA GLU A 150 -7.36 9.75 22.24
C GLU A 150 -7.29 8.27 21.84
N LYS A 151 -7.01 7.39 22.80
CA LYS A 151 -6.96 5.95 22.55
C LYS A 151 -8.32 5.51 22.03
N CYS A 152 -8.43 5.22 20.75
CA CYS A 152 -9.65 4.69 20.14
C CYS A 152 -9.55 3.18 20.06
N THR A 153 -10.54 2.47 20.56
CA THR A 153 -10.72 1.03 20.40
C THR A 153 -11.84 0.75 19.39
N ILE A 154 -11.50 0.04 18.31
CA ILE A 154 -12.46 -0.39 17.30
C ILE A 154 -12.71 -1.89 17.50
N THR A 155 -13.92 -2.26 17.82
CA THR A 155 -14.35 -3.65 17.93
C THR A 155 -14.98 -4.10 16.62
N LEU A 156 -14.36 -5.08 15.94
CA LEU A 156 -14.99 -5.77 14.80
C LEU A 156 -15.88 -6.89 15.32
N LEU A 157 -17.18 -6.64 15.26
CA LEU A 157 -18.16 -7.61 15.73
C LEU A 157 -18.51 -8.63 14.65
N VAL A 158 -18.51 -9.90 15.02
CA VAL A 158 -18.91 -11.01 14.16
C VAL A 158 -20.08 -11.80 14.76
N PRO A 159 -20.95 -12.40 13.92
CA PRO A 159 -22.13 -13.10 14.39
C PRO A 159 -21.85 -14.50 14.99
N GLN A 160 -20.64 -14.99 14.83
CA GLN A 160 -20.22 -16.33 15.23
C GLN A 160 -19.04 -16.30 16.21
N ALA A 161 -18.78 -17.43 16.87
CA ALA A 161 -17.65 -17.57 17.77
C ALA A 161 -16.31 -17.27 17.07
N LEU A 162 -15.42 -16.62 17.80
CA LEU A 162 -14.09 -16.28 17.30
C LEU A 162 -13.24 -17.56 17.13
N THR A 163 -12.70 -17.72 15.94
CA THR A 163 -11.71 -18.76 15.61
C THR A 163 -10.31 -18.18 15.51
N SER A 164 -9.29 -19.03 15.60
CA SER A 164 -7.90 -18.63 15.37
C SER A 164 -7.70 -18.03 13.97
N GLU A 165 -8.43 -18.53 12.96
CA GLU A 165 -8.43 -18.00 11.60
C GLU A 165 -8.93 -16.55 11.56
N LEU A 166 -10.04 -16.22 12.23
CA LEU A 166 -10.59 -14.87 12.26
C LEU A 166 -9.68 -13.90 12.99
N VAL A 167 -9.10 -14.32 14.12
CA VAL A 167 -8.11 -13.53 14.85
C VAL A 167 -6.85 -13.30 14.01
N GLY A 168 -6.39 -14.34 13.30
CA GLY A 168 -5.28 -14.23 12.35
C GLY A 168 -5.55 -13.27 11.21
N ALA A 169 -6.74 -13.34 10.61
CA ALA A 169 -7.18 -12.44 9.55
C ALA A 169 -7.22 -10.97 10.00
N LEU A 170 -7.73 -10.73 11.22
CA LEU A 170 -7.72 -9.38 11.82
C LEU A 170 -6.29 -8.87 11.99
N ARG A 171 -5.40 -9.66 12.60
CA ARG A 171 -3.99 -9.28 12.79
C ARG A 171 -3.29 -8.97 11.46
N GLN A 172 -3.53 -9.79 10.43
CA GLN A 172 -3.03 -9.56 9.08
C GLN A 172 -3.55 -8.23 8.53
N GLY A 173 -4.85 -7.96 8.66
CA GLY A 173 -5.45 -6.70 8.22
C GLY A 173 -4.83 -5.48 8.91
N VAL A 174 -4.68 -5.51 10.24
CA VAL A 174 -4.07 -4.43 11.01
C VAL A 174 -2.63 -4.17 10.53
N ALA A 175 -1.81 -5.22 10.42
CA ALA A 175 -0.42 -5.08 9.99
C ALA A 175 -0.29 -4.49 8.58
N ILE A 176 -1.16 -4.90 7.64
CA ILE A 176 -1.20 -4.33 6.29
C ILE A 176 -1.64 -2.86 6.35
N GLY A 177 -2.68 -2.53 7.13
CA GLY A 177 -3.15 -1.15 7.28
C GLY A 177 -2.08 -0.21 7.86
N GLU A 178 -1.31 -0.68 8.86
CA GLU A 178 -0.15 0.05 9.38
C GLU A 178 0.93 0.27 8.31
N GLY A 179 1.20 -0.73 7.47
CA GLY A 179 2.14 -0.62 6.35
C GLY A 179 1.66 0.39 5.30
N VAL A 180 0.36 0.40 5.00
CA VAL A 180 -0.27 1.39 4.09
C VAL A 180 -0.17 2.80 4.64
N SER A 181 -0.50 3.00 5.93
CA SER A 181 -0.35 4.30 6.59
C SER A 181 1.08 4.81 6.51
N PHE A 182 2.05 3.97 6.82
CA PHE A 182 3.47 4.34 6.76
C PHE A 182 3.90 4.75 5.34
N ALA A 183 3.46 3.99 4.31
CA ALA A 183 3.73 4.33 2.93
C ALA A 183 3.10 5.66 2.51
N LYS A 184 1.88 5.94 2.98
CA LYS A 184 1.20 7.23 2.75
C LYS A 184 1.95 8.40 3.38
N GLU A 185 2.41 8.25 4.60
CA GLU A 185 3.16 9.30 5.28
C GLU A 185 4.45 9.65 4.56
N LEU A 186 5.20 8.63 4.10
CA LEU A 186 6.40 8.85 3.29
C LEU A 186 6.07 9.49 1.95
N GLY A 187 5.00 9.05 1.27
CA GLY A 187 4.57 9.60 -0.02
C GLY A 187 4.00 11.02 0.05
N ASP A 188 3.48 11.44 1.21
CA ASP A 188 2.93 12.78 1.45
C ASP A 188 4.00 13.78 1.97
N LEU A 189 5.27 13.36 2.12
CA LEU A 189 6.33 14.24 2.58
C LEU A 189 6.59 15.40 1.60
N SER A 190 6.96 16.54 2.17
CA SER A 190 7.46 17.67 1.38
C SER A 190 8.76 17.28 0.67
N PRO A 191 8.96 17.73 -0.59
CA PRO A 191 10.19 17.46 -1.34
C PRO A 191 11.48 17.82 -0.62
N ASP A 192 11.46 18.86 0.21
CA ASP A 192 12.63 19.33 0.94
C ASP A 192 13.07 18.37 2.05
N LEU A 193 12.16 17.53 2.53
CA LEU A 193 12.44 16.50 3.53
C LEU A 193 12.96 15.20 2.91
N CYS A 194 12.69 14.96 1.63
CA CYS A 194 13.03 13.73 0.94
C CYS A 194 14.51 13.72 0.52
N THR A 195 15.39 13.52 1.48
CA THR A 195 16.84 13.47 1.25
C THR A 195 17.39 12.08 1.62
N PRO A 196 18.51 11.65 1.02
CA PRO A 196 19.17 10.40 1.44
C PRO A 196 19.45 10.35 2.95
N ALA A 197 19.76 11.50 3.57
CA ALA A 197 19.96 11.58 5.01
C ALA A 197 18.67 11.37 5.81
N PHE A 198 17.53 11.86 5.34
CA PHE A 198 16.22 11.58 5.95
C PHE A 198 15.88 10.09 5.85
N ILE A 199 16.05 9.52 4.66
CA ILE A 199 15.81 8.08 4.43
C ILE A 199 16.70 7.23 5.34
N ALA A 200 18.00 7.57 5.45
CA ALA A 200 18.93 6.88 6.35
C ALA A 200 18.42 6.87 7.80
N ARG A 201 17.97 8.03 8.32
CA ARG A 201 17.42 8.12 9.70
C ARG A 201 16.14 7.30 9.86
N THR A 202 15.24 7.35 8.88
CA THR A 202 14.00 6.56 8.88
C THR A 202 14.31 5.06 8.90
N LEU A 203 15.23 4.60 8.07
CA LEU A 203 15.66 3.21 8.02
C LEU A 203 16.37 2.77 9.31
N GLN A 204 17.19 3.63 9.90
CA GLN A 204 17.83 3.35 11.19
C GLN A 204 16.78 3.22 12.31
N ALA A 205 15.76 4.07 12.32
CA ALA A 205 14.66 3.97 13.28
C ALA A 205 13.87 2.66 13.10
N MET A 206 13.57 2.28 11.86
CA MET A 206 12.94 1.00 11.54
C MET A 206 13.81 -0.19 11.94
N SER A 207 15.13 -0.13 11.67
CA SER A 207 16.09 -1.16 12.10
C SER A 207 16.05 -1.36 13.62
N ASN A 208 16.09 -0.27 14.37
CA ASN A 208 16.03 -0.32 15.83
C ASN A 208 14.68 -0.87 16.36
N GLN A 209 13.58 -0.52 15.69
CA GLN A 209 12.24 -0.94 16.09
C GLN A 209 11.93 -2.40 15.74
N PHE A 210 12.34 -2.84 14.56
CA PHE A 210 11.94 -4.13 13.99
C PHE A 210 13.09 -5.14 13.90
N GLY A 211 14.33 -4.72 14.11
CA GLY A 211 15.50 -5.60 14.06
C GLY A 211 15.99 -5.88 12.63
N PHE A 212 15.71 -5.01 11.67
CA PHE A 212 16.31 -5.10 10.34
C PHE A 212 17.83 -4.89 10.41
N SER A 213 18.58 -5.60 9.58
CA SER A 213 19.94 -5.20 9.27
C SER A 213 19.93 -4.14 8.18
N LEU A 214 20.81 -3.15 8.29
CA LEU A 214 20.89 -2.01 7.37
C LEU A 214 22.33 -1.81 6.92
N ASP A 215 22.56 -1.97 5.62
CA ASP A 215 23.83 -1.57 4.98
C ASP A 215 23.57 -0.36 4.08
N VAL A 216 24.57 0.49 3.95
CA VAL A 216 24.51 1.70 3.13
C VAL A 216 25.65 1.67 2.13
N LEU A 217 25.32 1.56 0.86
CA LEU A 217 26.28 1.58 -0.23
C LEU A 217 26.52 3.02 -0.67
N GLY A 218 27.80 3.33 -0.85
CA GLY A 218 28.26 4.62 -1.37
C GLY A 218 29.23 4.41 -2.53
N ARG A 219 30.03 5.43 -2.81
CA ARG A 219 30.94 5.45 -3.96
C ARG A 219 31.83 4.22 -4.06
N HIS A 220 32.44 3.79 -2.96
CA HIS A 220 33.36 2.65 -2.95
C HIS A 220 32.67 1.38 -3.43
N GLU A 221 31.50 1.07 -2.84
CA GLU A 221 30.71 -0.11 -3.19
C GLU A 221 30.17 -0.01 -4.61
N PHE A 222 29.84 1.21 -5.09
CA PHE A 222 29.42 1.42 -6.47
C PHE A 222 30.56 1.10 -7.47
N GLU A 223 31.81 1.45 -7.13
CA GLU A 223 32.98 1.09 -7.92
C GLU A 223 33.24 -0.41 -7.93
N GLU A 224 33.14 -1.06 -6.76
CA GLU A 224 33.32 -2.50 -6.61
C GLU A 224 32.29 -3.32 -7.40
N HIS A 225 31.04 -2.88 -7.41
CA HIS A 225 29.94 -3.58 -8.08
C HIS A 225 29.64 -3.08 -9.50
N GLY A 226 30.41 -2.16 -10.03
CA GLY A 226 30.27 -1.64 -11.39
C GLY A 226 28.96 -0.87 -11.63
N MET A 227 28.44 -0.18 -10.59
CA MET A 227 27.18 0.59 -10.65
C MET A 227 27.41 1.94 -11.30
N MET A 228 27.52 1.93 -12.63
CA MET A 228 28.00 3.07 -13.42
C MET A 228 27.09 4.31 -13.36
N HIS A 229 25.77 4.11 -13.23
CA HIS A 229 24.81 5.23 -13.16
C HIS A 229 24.85 5.91 -11.79
N PHE A 230 25.04 5.13 -10.70
CA PHE A 230 25.33 5.69 -9.38
C PHE A 230 26.63 6.48 -9.38
N LEU A 231 27.69 5.94 -9.98
CA LEU A 231 28.98 6.62 -10.08
C LEU A 231 28.89 7.90 -10.89
N ALA A 232 28.16 7.90 -11.99
CA ALA A 232 27.97 9.11 -12.80
C ALA A 232 27.29 10.22 -11.97
N ARG A 233 26.28 9.86 -11.15
CA ARG A 233 25.63 10.82 -10.24
C ARG A 233 26.54 11.30 -9.11
N GLU A 234 27.27 10.39 -8.47
CA GLU A 234 28.24 10.74 -7.43
C GLU A 234 29.38 11.63 -7.96
N ASN A 235 29.78 11.46 -9.23
CA ASN A 235 30.77 12.34 -9.88
C ASN A 235 30.21 13.74 -10.12
N ALA A 236 28.92 13.88 -10.39
CA ALA A 236 28.30 15.17 -10.59
C ALA A 236 28.11 15.93 -9.25
N VAL A 237 27.67 15.23 -8.20
CA VAL A 237 27.50 15.80 -6.85
C VAL A 237 27.81 14.72 -5.81
N ALA A 238 28.84 14.92 -5.01
CA ALA A 238 29.25 14.00 -3.96
C ALA A 238 28.13 13.79 -2.92
N GLY A 239 27.83 12.54 -2.60
CA GLY A 239 26.74 12.19 -1.68
C GLY A 239 25.34 12.33 -2.28
N ALA A 240 25.23 12.53 -3.60
CA ALA A 240 23.95 12.75 -4.28
C ALA A 240 23.03 11.54 -4.28
N CYS A 241 23.56 10.33 -4.21
CA CYS A 241 22.76 9.12 -4.16
C CYS A 241 23.33 8.08 -3.19
N LYS A 242 22.42 7.26 -2.66
CA LYS A 242 22.71 6.14 -1.79
C LYS A 242 21.83 4.95 -2.19
N LEU A 243 22.38 3.75 -2.03
CA LEU A 243 21.62 2.53 -2.05
C LEU A 243 21.60 1.95 -0.63
N PHE A 244 20.41 1.80 -0.07
CA PHE A 244 20.24 1.16 1.23
C PHE A 244 19.79 -0.27 1.02
N VAL A 245 20.45 -1.21 1.74
CA VAL A 245 20.12 -2.61 1.75
C VAL A 245 19.53 -2.94 3.12
N VAL A 246 18.24 -3.21 3.16
CA VAL A 246 17.48 -3.53 4.37
C VAL A 246 17.15 -5.01 4.34
N ARG A 247 17.57 -5.79 5.33
CA ARG A 247 17.28 -7.22 5.38
C ARG A 247 16.41 -7.57 6.58
N SER A 248 15.38 -8.35 6.33
CA SER A 248 14.61 -9.02 7.36
C SER A 248 15.40 -10.26 7.81
N ASP A 249 15.94 -10.21 9.03
CA ASP A 249 16.81 -11.26 9.55
C ASP A 249 16.00 -12.28 10.37
N HIS A 250 15.19 -13.06 9.69
CA HIS A 250 14.49 -14.19 10.30
C HIS A 250 15.38 -15.45 10.25
N ARG A 251 16.02 -15.79 11.38
CA ARG A 251 16.91 -16.95 11.50
C ARG A 251 16.26 -18.29 11.12
N GLU A 252 14.93 -18.35 11.13
CA GLU A 252 14.15 -19.54 10.78
C GLU A 252 13.69 -19.53 9.31
N ALA A 253 13.96 -18.48 8.56
CA ALA A 253 13.55 -18.37 7.18
C ALA A 253 14.45 -19.27 6.31
N ALA A 254 13.87 -20.33 5.78
CA ALA A 254 14.52 -21.19 4.80
C ALA A 254 14.25 -20.66 3.39
N GLY A 255 15.28 -20.69 2.53
CA GLY A 255 15.12 -20.42 1.10
C GLY A 255 15.79 -19.15 0.63
N ARG A 256 15.74 -18.97 -0.70
CA ARG A 256 16.30 -17.83 -1.42
C ARG A 256 15.47 -16.58 -1.11
N PRO A 257 16.10 -15.41 -0.95
CA PRO A 257 15.38 -14.20 -0.57
C PRO A 257 14.43 -13.72 -1.67
N ILE A 258 13.39 -13.01 -1.25
CA ILE A 258 12.56 -12.17 -2.09
C ILE A 258 13.17 -10.76 -2.03
N VAL A 259 13.52 -10.20 -3.17
CA VAL A 259 14.08 -8.84 -3.24
C VAL A 259 12.99 -7.86 -3.67
N LEU A 260 12.78 -6.82 -2.89
CA LEU A 260 11.89 -5.71 -3.20
C LEU A 260 12.73 -4.47 -3.46
N ILE A 261 12.55 -3.81 -4.59
CA ILE A 261 13.28 -2.60 -4.95
C ILE A 261 12.32 -1.42 -4.97
N GLY A 262 12.59 -0.40 -4.15
CA GLY A 262 11.86 0.86 -4.13
C GLY A 262 12.72 2.01 -4.61
N ASP A 263 12.22 2.75 -5.58
CA ASP A 263 12.91 3.91 -6.14
C ASP A 263 12.16 5.20 -5.82
N ASP A 264 12.93 6.27 -5.54
CA ASP A 264 12.45 7.64 -5.54
C ASP A 264 12.58 8.18 -6.97
N VAL A 265 11.66 7.90 -7.84
CA VAL A 265 11.71 8.51 -9.17
C VAL A 265 11.62 10.02 -9.00
N ALA A 266 12.76 10.67 -9.16
CA ALA A 266 12.84 12.11 -9.19
C ALA A 266 12.01 12.62 -10.36
N ALA A 267 10.80 13.00 -10.02
CA ALA A 267 9.91 13.84 -10.79
C ALA A 267 9.82 13.52 -12.30
N LEU A 268 8.71 12.95 -12.66
CA LEU A 268 8.04 13.44 -13.85
C LEU A 268 8.05 14.97 -13.74
N GLN A 269 8.71 15.64 -14.64
CA GLN A 269 9.07 17.06 -14.62
C GLN A 269 7.96 18.01 -14.19
N ALA A 270 8.37 19.22 -13.77
CA ALA A 270 7.46 20.33 -13.57
C ALA A 270 6.44 20.41 -14.72
N PRO A 271 5.14 20.63 -14.39
CA PRO A 271 4.10 20.69 -15.40
C PRO A 271 4.48 21.71 -16.48
N ALA A 272 4.38 21.33 -17.73
CA ALA A 272 4.31 22.29 -18.80
C ALA A 272 3.18 23.28 -18.46
N LYS A 273 3.39 24.56 -18.72
CA LYS A 273 2.52 25.68 -18.28
C LYS A 273 1.03 25.53 -18.60
N HIS A 274 0.61 24.48 -19.31
CA HIS A 274 -0.76 24.27 -19.79
C HIS A 274 -1.36 22.89 -19.46
N GLU A 275 -0.78 22.09 -18.55
CA GLU A 275 -1.34 20.79 -18.20
C GLU A 275 -2.13 20.80 -16.89
N PRO A 276 -3.48 20.67 -16.93
CA PRO A 276 -4.30 20.62 -15.73
C PRO A 276 -4.11 19.34 -14.89
N PHE A 277 -3.41 18.32 -15.42
CA PHE A 277 -3.23 17.02 -14.81
C PHE A 277 -1.77 16.65 -14.49
N ALA A 278 -0.84 17.57 -14.65
CA ALA A 278 0.53 17.30 -14.26
C ALA A 278 0.60 17.10 -12.74
N PRO A 279 1.17 15.99 -12.25
CA PRO A 279 1.42 15.84 -10.82
C PRO A 279 2.34 16.98 -10.38
N PRO A 280 2.17 17.50 -9.16
CA PRO A 280 3.11 18.47 -8.64
C PRO A 280 4.51 17.84 -8.63
N SER A 281 5.52 18.68 -8.69
CA SER A 281 6.93 18.33 -8.44
C SER A 281 7.14 17.84 -6.99
N ALA A 282 6.25 16.99 -6.48
CA ALA A 282 6.38 16.35 -5.20
C ALA A 282 7.51 15.31 -5.26
N CYS A 283 8.18 15.11 -4.16
CA CYS A 283 9.10 13.99 -4.00
C CYS A 283 8.31 12.70 -4.20
N ASP A 284 8.73 11.83 -5.11
CA ASP A 284 8.03 10.58 -5.34
C ASP A 284 8.63 9.48 -4.44
N MET A 285 8.33 9.56 -3.15
CA MET A 285 8.71 8.53 -2.18
C MET A 285 7.79 7.30 -2.21
N HIS A 286 6.87 7.20 -3.19
CA HIS A 286 5.85 6.18 -3.18
C HIS A 286 6.42 4.77 -3.40
N GLY A 287 7.43 4.60 -4.26
CA GLY A 287 8.11 3.32 -4.46
C GLY A 287 8.83 2.87 -3.19
N ILE A 288 9.61 3.76 -2.59
CA ILE A 288 10.29 3.53 -1.30
C ILE A 288 9.28 3.21 -0.21
N GLY A 289 8.26 4.06 -0.05
CA GLY A 289 7.23 3.90 0.96
C GLY A 289 6.49 2.56 0.84
N SER A 290 6.24 2.12 -0.39
CA SER A 290 5.56 0.85 -0.65
C SER A 290 6.41 -0.36 -0.25
N VAL A 291 7.69 -0.36 -0.57
CA VAL A 291 8.60 -1.43 -0.16
C VAL A 291 8.77 -1.47 1.36
N LEU A 292 9.00 -0.32 1.98
CA LEU A 292 9.17 -0.24 3.43
C LEU A 292 7.87 -0.58 4.20
N GLY A 293 6.70 -0.18 3.68
CA GLY A 293 5.40 -0.56 4.22
C GLY A 293 5.15 -2.07 4.15
N ALA A 294 5.54 -2.72 3.04
CA ALA A 294 5.45 -4.16 2.90
C ALA A 294 6.42 -4.89 3.85
N MET A 295 7.66 -4.43 3.97
CA MET A 295 8.65 -5.00 4.91
C MET A 295 8.21 -4.85 6.37
N ARG A 296 7.66 -3.69 6.73
CA ARG A 296 7.06 -3.48 8.05
C ARG A 296 5.95 -4.50 8.33
N THR A 297 5.11 -4.79 7.33
CA THR A 297 4.05 -5.80 7.46
C THR A 297 4.61 -7.20 7.74
N VAL A 298 5.70 -7.58 7.05
CA VAL A 298 6.41 -8.86 7.30
C VAL A 298 6.83 -8.98 8.75
N GLU A 299 7.45 -7.94 9.31
CA GLU A 299 7.94 -7.96 10.69
C GLU A 299 6.80 -7.93 11.72
N ARG A 300 5.76 -7.14 11.48
CA ARG A 300 4.59 -7.09 12.37
C ARG A 300 3.87 -8.43 12.46
N LEU A 301 3.89 -9.20 11.38
CA LEU A 301 3.30 -10.53 11.33
C LEU A 301 4.28 -11.64 11.76
N GLY A 302 5.57 -11.35 11.87
CA GLY A 302 6.60 -12.34 12.17
C GLY A 302 6.69 -13.41 11.08
N LEU A 303 6.56 -13.02 9.80
CA LEU A 303 6.62 -13.98 8.70
C LEU A 303 8.03 -14.54 8.55
N ALA A 304 8.16 -15.87 8.56
CA ALA A 304 9.45 -16.56 8.38
C ALA A 304 9.89 -16.51 6.90
N LEU A 305 10.21 -15.32 6.41
CA LEU A 305 10.67 -15.05 5.06
C LEU A 305 12.00 -14.29 5.06
N ASN A 306 12.87 -14.64 4.12
CA ASN A 306 14.03 -13.82 3.78
C ASN A 306 13.57 -12.74 2.81
N VAL A 307 13.48 -11.51 3.27
CA VAL A 307 13.11 -10.35 2.43
C VAL A 307 14.25 -9.35 2.46
N VAL A 308 14.68 -8.91 1.28
CA VAL A 308 15.69 -7.85 1.10
C VAL A 308 15.03 -6.67 0.42
N GLY A 309 15.04 -5.51 1.06
CA GLY A 309 14.64 -4.24 0.49
C GLY A 309 15.87 -3.50 -0.06
N LEU A 310 15.85 -3.14 -1.31
CA LEU A 310 16.85 -2.27 -1.94
C LEU A 310 16.18 -0.91 -2.17
N ILE A 311 16.65 0.10 -1.44
CA ILE A 311 16.05 1.44 -1.43
C ILE A 311 17.00 2.41 -2.11
N VAL A 312 16.57 2.93 -3.24
CA VAL A 312 17.31 3.93 -4.02
C VAL A 312 16.91 5.30 -3.50
N ALA A 313 17.88 6.08 -3.07
CA ALA A 313 17.67 7.45 -2.63
C ALA A 313 18.59 8.41 -3.36
N SER A 314 18.02 9.44 -3.97
CA SER A 314 18.78 10.47 -4.67
C SER A 314 18.43 11.87 -4.16
N GLN A 315 19.43 12.76 -4.15
CA GLN A 315 19.24 14.16 -3.78
C GLN A 315 18.70 14.95 -4.95
N ARG A 316 17.63 15.72 -4.74
CA ARG A 316 17.13 16.68 -5.72
C ARG A 316 18.11 17.82 -5.89
N GLY A 317 18.20 18.35 -7.12
CA GLY A 317 19.01 19.54 -7.42
C GLY A 317 20.42 19.27 -7.87
N ALA A 318 20.98 18.08 -7.71
CA ALA A 318 22.01 17.62 -8.59
C ALA A 318 21.39 17.52 -9.98
N SER A 319 21.56 18.52 -10.81
CA SER A 319 20.95 18.57 -12.14
C SER A 319 21.58 17.49 -13.01
N CYS A 320 21.14 16.26 -12.77
CA CYS A 320 21.28 15.17 -13.72
C CYS A 320 20.21 15.23 -14.81
N ILE A 321 19.52 16.35 -14.88
CA ILE A 321 18.88 16.80 -16.09
C ILE A 321 20.04 17.39 -16.90
N ASP A 322 20.75 16.55 -17.64
CA ASP A 322 21.36 17.04 -18.83
C ASP A 322 20.25 17.72 -19.63
N ARG A 323 20.30 19.04 -19.65
CA ARG A 323 19.33 19.88 -20.37
C ARG A 323 19.40 19.63 -21.88
N ASP A 324 20.27 18.71 -22.31
CA ASP A 324 20.67 18.61 -23.69
C ASP A 324 20.05 17.49 -24.50
N ASP A 325 19.34 16.54 -23.88
CA ASP A 325 18.79 15.48 -24.71
C ASP A 325 17.30 15.36 -24.51
N GLY A 326 16.50 15.79 -25.45
CA GLY A 326 15.05 15.64 -25.54
C GLY A 326 14.54 14.17 -25.53
N HIS A 327 15.30 13.24 -24.95
CA HIS A 327 15.03 11.80 -24.95
C HIS A 327 14.83 11.27 -23.53
N ARG A 328 13.66 11.48 -22.98
CA ARG A 328 13.28 11.21 -21.58
C ARG A 328 13.25 9.73 -21.18
N ALA A 329 13.00 8.82 -22.11
CA ALA A 329 12.84 7.38 -21.82
C ALA A 329 14.13 6.54 -21.96
N ARG A 330 15.28 7.14 -22.18
CA ARG A 330 16.43 6.46 -22.76
C ARG A 330 17.67 6.33 -21.91
N LYS A 331 17.73 6.95 -20.73
CA LYS A 331 18.92 6.82 -19.88
C LYS A 331 18.83 5.55 -19.06
N PRO A 332 19.89 4.73 -19.06
CA PRO A 332 20.04 3.66 -18.10
C PRO A 332 19.82 4.28 -16.71
N SER A 333 18.84 3.76 -15.99
CA SER A 333 18.41 4.32 -14.72
C SER A 333 19.23 3.73 -13.59
N LEU A 334 19.30 4.43 -12.45
CA LEU A 334 19.81 3.85 -11.20
C LEU A 334 19.18 2.49 -10.92
N LEU A 335 17.93 2.31 -11.32
CA LEU A 335 17.19 1.08 -11.18
C LEU A 335 17.80 -0.09 -11.96
N GLY A 336 18.43 0.17 -13.14
CA GLY A 336 19.18 -0.83 -13.89
C GLY A 336 20.39 -1.36 -13.11
N ASP A 337 21.19 -0.46 -12.51
CA ASP A 337 22.33 -0.86 -11.66
C ASP A 337 21.86 -1.69 -10.46
N VAL A 338 20.74 -1.30 -9.82
CA VAL A 338 20.20 -2.03 -8.68
C VAL A 338 19.66 -3.40 -9.07
N LEU A 339 19.05 -3.54 -10.25
CA LEU A 339 18.65 -4.85 -10.78
C LEU A 339 19.87 -5.75 -11.00
N GLY A 340 20.96 -5.21 -11.60
CA GLY A 340 22.22 -5.95 -11.69
C GLY A 340 22.76 -6.37 -10.33
N TYR A 341 22.75 -5.46 -9.35
CA TYR A 341 23.20 -5.72 -8.00
C TYR A 341 22.32 -6.76 -7.27
N ALA A 342 21.01 -6.79 -7.53
CA ALA A 342 20.09 -7.75 -6.91
C ALA A 342 20.48 -9.22 -7.17
N ALA A 343 21.18 -9.52 -8.26
CA ALA A 343 21.66 -10.86 -8.57
C ALA A 343 22.60 -11.44 -7.50
N HIS A 344 23.35 -10.59 -6.76
CA HIS A 344 24.25 -11.02 -5.69
C HIS A 344 23.52 -11.73 -4.55
N PHE A 345 22.24 -11.46 -4.37
CA PHE A 345 21.41 -12.14 -3.36
C PHE A 345 20.89 -13.51 -3.82
N SER A 346 21.12 -13.90 -5.08
CA SER A 346 20.53 -15.11 -5.67
C SER A 346 19.02 -15.21 -5.39
N PRO A 347 18.20 -14.17 -5.71
CA PRO A 347 16.84 -14.06 -5.25
C PRO A 347 15.93 -15.15 -5.83
N SER A 348 14.86 -15.51 -5.11
CA SER A 348 13.78 -16.35 -5.64
C SER A 348 12.92 -15.57 -6.65
N CYS A 349 12.76 -14.28 -6.43
CA CYS A 349 12.22 -13.31 -7.37
C CYS A 349 12.58 -11.89 -6.93
N VAL A 350 12.50 -10.95 -7.87
CA VAL A 350 12.70 -9.52 -7.63
C VAL A 350 11.44 -8.77 -8.05
N ILE A 351 10.96 -7.87 -7.21
CA ILE A 351 9.83 -6.98 -7.52
C ILE A 351 10.30 -5.54 -7.40
N THR A 352 10.25 -4.79 -8.49
CA THR A 352 10.53 -3.36 -8.50
C THR A 352 9.25 -2.56 -8.42
N VAL A 353 9.25 -1.47 -7.64
CA VAL A 353 8.11 -0.57 -7.45
C VAL A 353 8.57 0.85 -7.74
N ALA A 354 8.14 1.40 -8.84
CA ALA A 354 8.43 2.78 -9.23
C ALA A 354 7.41 3.27 -10.27
N ALA A 355 7.35 4.58 -10.50
CA ALA A 355 6.66 5.15 -11.65
C ALA A 355 7.61 5.21 -12.85
N LEU A 356 7.29 4.51 -13.95
CA LEU A 356 8.13 4.53 -15.16
C LEU A 356 7.77 5.69 -16.06
N SER A 357 6.49 5.81 -16.41
CA SER A 357 6.05 6.86 -17.30
C SER A 357 4.57 7.18 -17.13
N ARG A 358 4.15 8.31 -17.71
CA ARG A 358 2.75 8.72 -17.76
C ARG A 358 1.89 7.79 -18.64
N ALA A 359 2.50 7.03 -19.54
CA ALA A 359 1.76 6.16 -20.47
C ALA A 359 0.94 5.08 -19.73
N SER A 360 1.43 4.54 -18.63
CA SER A 360 0.64 3.61 -17.80
C SER A 360 -0.59 4.28 -17.20
N PHE A 361 -0.48 5.54 -16.75
CA PHE A 361 -1.63 6.29 -16.26
C PHE A 361 -2.66 6.54 -17.36
N ILE A 362 -2.23 6.90 -18.58
CA ILE A 362 -3.11 7.11 -19.71
C ILE A 362 -3.87 5.83 -20.08
N ALA A 363 -3.18 4.69 -20.05
CA ALA A 363 -3.76 3.40 -20.41
C ALA A 363 -4.70 2.84 -19.32
N LEU A 364 -4.32 2.92 -18.05
CA LEU A 364 -4.96 2.21 -16.94
C LEU A 364 -5.68 3.14 -15.95
N GLY A 365 -5.47 4.44 -16.05
CA GLY A 365 -5.98 5.42 -15.10
C GLY A 365 -5.43 5.19 -13.69
N SER A 366 -6.27 5.45 -12.68
CA SER A 366 -5.95 5.19 -11.26
C SER A 366 -6.51 3.84 -10.75
N HIS A 367 -7.01 2.99 -11.65
CA HIS A 367 -7.68 1.75 -11.26
C HIS A 367 -6.71 0.60 -11.01
N ALA A 368 -5.69 0.47 -11.84
CA ALA A 368 -4.70 -0.60 -11.76
C ALA A 368 -3.29 -0.05 -11.97
N SER A 369 -2.31 -0.64 -11.32
CA SER A 369 -0.89 -0.42 -11.64
C SER A 369 -0.50 -1.25 -12.85
N GLY A 370 0.45 -0.76 -13.66
CA GLY A 370 1.05 -1.55 -14.72
C GLY A 370 1.90 -2.68 -14.13
N LEU A 371 1.75 -3.89 -14.66
CA LEU A 371 2.57 -5.03 -14.30
C LEU A 371 3.37 -5.46 -15.52
N PHE A 372 4.68 -5.46 -15.41
CA PHE A 372 5.61 -6.02 -16.38
C PHE A 372 6.37 -7.16 -15.73
N ALA A 373 6.57 -8.28 -16.41
CA ALA A 373 7.30 -9.41 -15.84
C ALA A 373 7.98 -10.24 -16.92
N ASN A 374 9.14 -10.81 -16.59
CA ASN A 374 9.85 -11.79 -17.41
C ASN A 374 9.48 -13.25 -17.05
N ASP A 375 8.58 -13.44 -16.07
CA ASP A 375 8.09 -14.76 -15.62
C ASP A 375 6.57 -14.72 -15.43
N GLU A 376 5.87 -15.56 -16.19
CA GLU A 376 4.40 -15.63 -16.20
C GLU A 376 3.83 -16.16 -14.87
N GLY A 377 4.58 -17.03 -14.19
CA GLY A 377 4.19 -17.53 -12.86
C GLY A 377 4.12 -16.41 -11.84
N LEU A 378 5.16 -15.57 -11.79
CA LEU A 378 5.21 -14.39 -10.93
C LEU A 378 4.13 -13.38 -11.28
N ALA A 379 3.91 -13.11 -12.59
CA ALA A 379 2.86 -12.20 -13.04
C ALA A 379 1.45 -12.68 -12.62
N SER A 380 1.16 -13.96 -12.78
CA SER A 380 -0.10 -14.58 -12.37
C SER A 380 -0.31 -14.50 -10.86
N GLU A 381 0.74 -14.75 -10.07
CA GLU A 381 0.68 -14.68 -8.61
C GLU A 381 0.39 -13.25 -8.12
N LEU A 382 1.10 -12.25 -8.65
CA LEU A 382 0.87 -10.84 -8.32
C LEU A 382 -0.54 -10.38 -8.73
N SER A 383 -1.02 -10.80 -9.90
CA SER A 383 -2.38 -10.50 -10.35
C SER A 383 -3.45 -11.07 -9.41
N LYS A 384 -3.27 -12.30 -8.92
CA LYS A 384 -4.16 -12.92 -7.93
C LYS A 384 -4.14 -12.15 -6.61
N CYS A 385 -2.95 -11.78 -6.12
CA CYS A 385 -2.79 -11.00 -4.90
C CYS A 385 -3.46 -9.63 -5.03
N GLY A 386 -3.35 -8.97 -6.19
CA GLY A 386 -4.05 -7.73 -6.51
C GLY A 386 -5.56 -7.88 -6.43
N GLY A 387 -6.12 -8.99 -6.94
CA GLY A 387 -7.54 -9.31 -6.84
C GLY A 387 -8.03 -9.53 -5.40
N ILE A 388 -7.22 -10.16 -4.55
CA ILE A 388 -7.54 -10.41 -3.14
C ILE A 388 -7.49 -9.10 -2.34
N SER A 389 -6.42 -8.35 -2.47
CA SER A 389 -6.19 -7.10 -1.74
C SER A 389 -7.08 -5.95 -2.21
N GLY A 390 -7.56 -5.99 -3.46
CA GLY A 390 -8.23 -4.89 -4.13
C GLY A 390 -7.28 -3.83 -4.67
N ASP A 391 -6.00 -4.14 -4.71
CA ASP A 391 -4.94 -3.34 -5.28
C ASP A 391 -4.54 -3.94 -6.63
N GLY A 392 -5.44 -3.81 -7.60
CA GLY A 392 -5.34 -4.49 -8.89
C GLY A 392 -4.16 -4.03 -9.72
N VAL A 393 -3.63 -4.99 -10.50
CA VAL A 393 -2.63 -4.75 -11.52
C VAL A 393 -3.14 -5.22 -12.87
N TRP A 394 -2.57 -4.68 -13.94
CA TRP A 394 -2.83 -5.12 -15.30
C TRP A 394 -1.53 -5.39 -16.00
N GLN A 395 -1.37 -6.64 -16.47
CA GLN A 395 -0.13 -7.06 -17.16
C GLN A 395 -0.04 -6.40 -18.54
N LEU A 396 1.10 -5.76 -18.77
CA LEU A 396 1.49 -5.16 -20.04
C LEU A 396 2.64 -5.97 -20.64
N PRO A 397 2.80 -6.00 -21.97
CA PRO A 397 3.83 -6.82 -22.60
C PRO A 397 5.25 -6.28 -22.35
N LEU A 398 6.24 -7.17 -22.42
CA LEU A 398 7.63 -6.86 -22.64
C LEU A 398 7.97 -7.25 -24.08
N TRP A 399 8.55 -6.34 -24.84
CA TRP A 399 8.95 -6.60 -26.21
C TRP A 399 10.46 -6.76 -26.32
N GLU A 400 10.91 -7.90 -26.83
CA GLU A 400 12.32 -8.20 -27.03
C GLU A 400 12.92 -7.40 -28.20
N ASP A 401 12.11 -7.11 -29.22
CA ASP A 401 12.50 -6.50 -30.47
C ASP A 401 12.45 -4.97 -30.48
N ASP A 402 12.23 -4.34 -29.34
CA ASP A 402 12.30 -2.89 -29.26
C ASP A 402 13.76 -2.46 -29.47
N PRO A 403 14.14 -1.95 -30.65
CA PRO A 403 15.53 -1.58 -30.90
C PRO A 403 15.92 -0.55 -29.84
N PRO A 404 17.16 -0.61 -29.34
CA PRO A 404 17.68 0.49 -28.54
C PRO A 404 17.48 1.74 -29.37
N LEU A 405 16.63 2.63 -28.89
CA LEU A 405 16.30 3.85 -29.61
C LEU A 405 17.63 4.54 -29.99
N PRO A 406 17.84 4.88 -31.28
CA PRO A 406 19.14 5.35 -31.75
C PRO A 406 19.61 6.53 -30.91
N ALA A 407 20.80 6.40 -30.37
CA ALA A 407 21.54 7.54 -29.78
C ALA A 407 21.81 8.52 -30.92
N GLY A 408 21.29 9.74 -30.82
CA GLY A 408 21.71 10.85 -31.70
C GLY A 408 20.94 10.91 -33.05
N GLN A 409 19.68 11.22 -33.04
CA GLN A 409 19.06 12.00 -34.11
C GLN A 409 18.49 13.26 -33.48
N ASP A 410 18.98 14.36 -33.99
CA ASP A 410 18.64 15.72 -33.62
C ASP A 410 17.10 15.90 -33.61
N ALA A 411 16.53 15.96 -32.44
CA ALA A 411 15.17 16.44 -32.32
C ALA A 411 15.22 17.95 -32.17
N GLU A 412 15.39 18.64 -33.27
CA GLU A 412 14.82 19.96 -33.45
C GLU A 412 13.31 19.81 -33.46
N ALA A 413 12.68 19.76 -32.29
CA ALA A 413 11.28 20.13 -32.16
C ALA A 413 10.94 20.30 -30.69
N ASP A 414 10.57 21.50 -30.33
CA ASP A 414 9.80 21.92 -29.15
C ASP A 414 8.42 21.25 -29.03
N GLN A 415 8.25 20.03 -29.53
CA GLN A 415 7.04 19.25 -29.37
C GLN A 415 7.32 18.13 -28.37
N GLU A 416 6.66 18.22 -27.23
CA GLU A 416 6.45 17.12 -26.27
C GLU A 416 5.70 15.96 -26.97
N ILE A 417 6.37 15.25 -27.86
CA ILE A 417 5.83 14.02 -28.44
C ILE A 417 5.96 12.97 -27.35
N GLU A 418 4.85 12.62 -26.70
CA GLU A 418 4.76 11.41 -25.89
C GLU A 418 5.16 10.25 -26.81
N CYS A 419 6.27 9.55 -26.48
CA CYS A 419 6.67 8.38 -27.25
C CYS A 419 5.58 7.31 -27.11
N PRO A 420 5.03 6.78 -28.20
CA PRO A 420 4.10 5.67 -28.13
C PRO A 420 4.71 4.52 -27.33
N ALA A 421 3.91 3.89 -26.44
CA ALA A 421 4.33 2.75 -25.62
C ALA A 421 5.54 3.01 -24.68
N ASP A 422 5.75 4.24 -24.26
CA ASP A 422 6.89 4.67 -23.42
C ASP A 422 7.08 3.78 -22.16
N ALA A 423 6.01 3.41 -21.48
CA ALA A 423 6.07 2.52 -20.31
C ALA A 423 6.57 1.12 -20.68
N ILE A 424 6.19 0.60 -21.84
CA ILE A 424 6.62 -0.72 -22.34
C ILE A 424 8.11 -0.65 -22.71
N ALA A 425 8.54 0.38 -23.42
CA ALA A 425 9.94 0.58 -23.78
C ALA A 425 10.83 0.73 -22.54
N ALA A 426 10.39 1.51 -21.55
CA ALA A 426 11.10 1.66 -20.29
C ALA A 426 11.22 0.33 -19.51
N ALA A 427 10.12 -0.43 -19.41
CA ALA A 427 10.13 -1.73 -18.74
C ALA A 427 10.97 -2.76 -19.50
N SER A 428 10.91 -2.80 -20.85
CA SER A 428 11.73 -3.68 -21.67
C SER A 428 13.23 -3.39 -21.52
N ASN A 429 13.61 -2.12 -21.38
CA ASN A 429 14.98 -1.74 -21.06
C ASN A 429 15.43 -2.24 -19.67
N LEU A 430 14.57 -2.15 -18.65
CA LEU A 430 14.87 -2.66 -17.31
C LEU A 430 14.99 -4.20 -17.29
N ALA A 431 14.16 -4.90 -18.06
CA ALA A 431 14.19 -6.36 -18.16
C ALA A 431 15.56 -6.91 -18.58
N ARG A 432 16.35 -6.15 -19.34
CA ARG A 432 17.73 -6.53 -19.77
C ARG A 432 18.69 -6.69 -18.59
N PHE A 433 18.44 -6.02 -17.48
CA PHE A 433 19.24 -6.13 -16.25
C PHE A 433 18.75 -7.23 -15.32
N ALA A 434 17.58 -7.80 -15.57
CA ALA A 434 16.93 -8.77 -14.69
C ALA A 434 16.89 -10.19 -15.29
N THR A 435 17.91 -10.60 -16.05
CA THR A 435 17.92 -11.89 -16.78
C THR A 435 18.24 -13.09 -15.88
N ALA A 436 18.81 -12.87 -14.70
CA ALA A 436 19.32 -13.95 -13.83
C ALA A 436 18.25 -14.55 -12.89
N TYR A 437 17.03 -13.98 -12.85
CA TYR A 437 15.98 -14.34 -11.88
C TYR A 437 14.59 -13.93 -12.39
N PRO A 438 13.51 -14.54 -11.85
CA PRO A 438 12.15 -14.06 -12.06
C PRO A 438 12.00 -12.62 -11.57
N TRP A 439 11.55 -11.73 -12.43
CA TRP A 439 11.40 -10.31 -12.15
C TRP A 439 10.02 -9.81 -12.54
N ALA A 440 9.50 -8.90 -11.73
CA ALA A 440 8.32 -8.11 -12.05
C ALA A 440 8.54 -6.63 -11.68
N HIS A 441 7.95 -5.75 -12.47
CA HIS A 441 7.88 -4.31 -12.19
C HIS A 441 6.41 -3.90 -11.98
N LEU A 442 6.17 -3.17 -10.90
CA LEU A 442 4.88 -2.53 -10.62
C LEU A 442 5.02 -1.04 -10.94
N ASP A 443 4.48 -0.63 -12.08
CA ASP A 443 4.40 0.78 -12.46
C ASP A 443 3.23 1.45 -11.76
N ILE A 444 3.57 2.28 -10.78
CA ILE A 444 2.61 2.94 -9.89
C ILE A 444 2.25 4.36 -10.31
N ALA A 445 2.66 4.82 -11.49
CA ALA A 445 2.44 6.18 -11.96
C ALA A 445 0.97 6.65 -11.86
N GLY A 446 0.01 5.73 -12.09
CA GLY A 446 -1.42 6.00 -12.01
C GLY A 446 -2.05 5.76 -10.65
N THR A 447 -1.40 5.00 -9.77
CA THR A 447 -2.03 4.49 -8.53
C THR A 447 -1.42 5.01 -7.25
N ALA A 448 -0.23 5.57 -7.30
CA ALA A 448 0.51 6.05 -6.14
C ALA A 448 -0.20 7.20 -5.41
N SER A 449 -0.90 8.07 -6.14
CA SER A 449 -1.59 9.22 -5.57
C SER A 449 -3.04 9.35 -6.06
N THR A 450 -3.87 10.06 -5.28
CA THR A 450 -5.25 10.37 -5.67
C THR A 450 -5.29 11.59 -6.58
N ALA A 451 -6.03 11.50 -7.70
CA ALA A 451 -6.13 12.59 -8.68
C ALA A 451 -6.69 13.90 -8.09
N GLN A 452 -7.64 13.82 -7.15
CA GLN A 452 -8.36 14.98 -6.62
C GLN A 452 -7.62 15.72 -5.50
N ARG A 453 -6.90 15.01 -4.62
CA ARG A 453 -6.26 15.60 -3.43
C ARG A 453 -4.75 15.46 -3.42
N ARG A 454 -4.17 14.83 -4.44
CA ARG A 454 -2.73 14.60 -4.57
C ARG A 454 -2.10 13.98 -3.32
N ARG A 455 -2.87 13.13 -2.63
CA ARG A 455 -2.42 12.40 -1.45
C ARG A 455 -2.00 11.00 -1.83
N SER A 456 -0.98 10.50 -1.18
CA SER A 456 -0.51 9.14 -1.32
C SER A 456 -1.61 8.13 -1.00
N THR A 457 -1.69 7.07 -1.79
CA THR A 457 -2.65 5.97 -1.60
C THR A 457 -2.08 4.84 -0.76
N GLY A 458 -0.75 4.77 -0.62
CA GLY A 458 -0.03 3.64 -0.03
C GLY A 458 -0.05 2.38 -0.89
N ARG A 459 -0.52 2.47 -2.15
CA ARG A 459 -0.44 1.38 -3.12
C ARG A 459 1.00 1.26 -3.66
N PRO A 460 1.50 0.04 -3.90
CA PRO A 460 0.86 -1.26 -3.83
C PRO A 460 1.14 -2.08 -2.55
N VAL A 461 1.27 -1.47 -1.37
CA VAL A 461 1.49 -2.20 -0.10
C VAL A 461 0.50 -3.36 0.11
N PRO A 462 -0.83 -3.19 -0.11
CA PRO A 462 -1.76 -4.30 0.09
C PRO A 462 -1.48 -5.50 -0.81
N LEU A 463 -1.10 -5.27 -2.07
CA LEU A 463 -0.73 -6.33 -3.01
C LEU A 463 0.56 -7.04 -2.57
N LEU A 464 1.62 -6.28 -2.26
CA LEU A 464 2.90 -6.82 -1.82
C LEU A 464 2.76 -7.63 -0.53
N ALA A 465 1.97 -7.14 0.42
CA ALA A 465 1.72 -7.85 1.67
C ALA A 465 0.99 -9.19 1.44
N GLU A 466 -0.04 -9.22 0.58
CA GLU A 466 -0.73 -10.47 0.23
C GLU A 466 0.21 -11.45 -0.47
N PHE A 467 1.08 -10.97 -1.35
CA PHE A 467 2.10 -11.78 -2.00
C PHE A 467 3.06 -12.40 -0.97
N LEU A 468 3.60 -11.60 -0.05
CA LEU A 468 4.53 -12.06 0.97
C LEU A 468 3.87 -13.05 1.95
N VAL A 469 2.64 -12.78 2.38
CA VAL A 469 1.86 -13.71 3.20
C VAL A 469 1.60 -15.03 2.45
N GLY A 470 1.28 -14.95 1.16
CA GLY A 470 1.11 -16.14 0.31
C GLY A 470 2.39 -17.00 0.25
N ARG A 471 3.54 -16.36 0.06
CA ARG A 471 4.85 -17.03 0.04
C ARG A 471 5.21 -17.62 1.39
N ALA A 472 4.92 -16.94 2.51
CA ALA A 472 5.14 -17.49 3.86
C ALA A 472 4.29 -18.75 4.13
N ARG A 473 3.05 -18.77 3.63
CA ARG A 473 2.15 -19.95 3.73
C ARG A 473 2.62 -21.15 2.93
N ALA A 474 3.34 -20.92 1.85
CA ALA A 474 3.85 -21.99 0.99
C ALA A 474 5.09 -22.68 1.57
N VAL A 475 5.72 -22.16 2.62
CA VAL A 475 6.86 -22.78 3.32
C VAL A 475 6.35 -23.89 4.24
N PRO A 476 6.70 -25.18 4.01
CA PRO A 476 6.23 -26.28 4.85
C PRO A 476 6.70 -26.16 6.31
N GLY A 477 5.80 -26.39 7.26
CA GLY A 477 6.13 -26.55 8.68
C GLY A 477 6.16 -25.27 9.52
N HIS A 478 5.83 -24.09 8.97
CA HIS A 478 5.80 -22.84 9.74
C HIS A 478 4.37 -22.39 10.02
N ALA A 479 4.04 -22.25 11.31
CA ALA A 479 2.84 -21.53 11.72
C ALA A 479 3.04 -20.04 11.43
N ILE A 480 2.09 -19.40 10.76
CA ILE A 480 2.17 -18.00 10.30
C ILE A 480 2.27 -17.00 11.46
N PHE A 481 2.02 -17.44 12.69
CA PHE A 481 1.98 -16.60 13.88
C PHE A 481 2.83 -17.19 15.01
N SER A 482 4.11 -16.91 14.99
CA SER A 482 4.94 -17.07 16.21
C SER A 482 4.93 -15.72 16.95
N PRO A 483 4.40 -15.62 18.18
CA PRO A 483 4.49 -14.38 18.93
C PRO A 483 5.97 -14.14 19.29
N ARG A 484 6.58 -13.09 18.74
CA ARG A 484 7.84 -12.59 19.31
C ARG A 484 7.55 -12.21 20.77
N SER A 485 8.17 -12.89 21.72
CA SER A 485 8.19 -12.44 23.09
C SER A 485 8.78 -11.03 23.10
N SER A 486 7.97 -10.05 23.53
CA SER A 486 8.45 -8.71 23.83
C SER A 486 9.62 -8.82 24.81
N ARG A 487 10.83 -8.60 24.34
CA ARG A 487 11.97 -8.34 25.21
C ARG A 487 11.78 -6.97 25.83
N ASN A 488 10.91 -6.88 26.82
CA ASN A 488 11.00 -5.85 27.84
C ASN A 488 12.14 -6.25 28.78
N SER A 489 13.35 -5.86 28.44
CA SER A 489 14.40 -5.71 29.44
C SER A 489 14.27 -4.31 30.01
N ILE A 490 13.45 -4.19 31.03
CA ILE A 490 13.62 -3.17 32.06
C ILE A 490 14.94 -3.53 32.74
N HIS A 491 15.97 -2.76 32.49
CA HIS A 491 17.13 -2.69 33.38
C HIS A 491 16.93 -1.47 34.27
N GLU A 492 16.97 -1.76 35.57
CA GLU A 492 17.08 -0.85 36.71
C GLU A 492 18.19 0.19 36.54
#